data_bdff01b18bdb0951293439da48ccfadb
#
_entry.id   bdff01b18bdb0951293439da48ccfadb
#
_cell.length_a   1.000
_cell.length_b   1.000
_cell.length_c   1.000
_cell.angle_alpha   90.00
_cell.angle_beta   90.00
_cell.angle_gamma   90.00
#
_symmetry.space_group_name_H-M   'P 1'
#
loop_
_entity.id
_entity.type
_entity.pdbx_description
1 polymer ?
#
loop_
_entity_poly.entity_id
_entity_poly.type
_entity_poly.pdbx_seq_one_letter_code
_entity_poly.pdbx_strand_id
1 'polypeptide(L)'
;HWEKKRGQVAGFEKVSLFGLTLVPRRKINFGPIDPVLSREIFISSALVDGDFHSRAPFWRHNQELIAAVRDLEAKSRRRDILVDEERIYAFYDQRMPAGIYNTPEFEKWLKQVSQQQPKLLYMREADLMREEAQRVSVEQFPDELRIGDMRLPLEYHFDPGQQADGVTLVVPCSVLNQVTEERLQWLVPGLLRERVIGLLRGLPKSLRRACVPIPDTADAILKGLQVSERPLDAETGRWGLSARPTGFVA
;
A
#
# COMPACT_ATOMS: atom_id res chain seq x y z
N HIS A 1 16.98 22.00 5.67
CA HIS A 1 16.80 20.72 5.00
C HIS A 1 17.45 19.58 5.77
N TRP A 2 16.90 18.38 5.63
CA TRP A 2 17.46 17.16 6.20
C TRP A 2 18.77 16.76 5.52
N GLU A 3 19.73 16.30 6.29
CA GLU A 3 21.02 15.76 5.81
C GLU A 3 21.23 14.33 6.32
N LYS A 4 20.84 13.36 5.50
CA LYS A 4 20.89 11.91 5.82
C LYS A 4 22.26 11.44 6.32
N LYS A 5 23.35 11.85 5.63
CA LYS A 5 24.71 11.42 5.97
C LYS A 5 25.15 11.82 7.38
N ARG A 6 24.72 13.00 7.86
CA ARG A 6 25.05 13.52 9.18
C ARG A 6 23.95 13.24 10.20
N GLY A 7 22.79 12.80 9.76
CA GLY A 7 21.63 12.54 10.59
C GLY A 7 21.14 13.76 11.35
N GLN A 8 21.17 14.93 10.72
CA GLN A 8 20.79 16.22 11.33
C GLN A 8 20.16 17.15 10.31
N VAL A 9 19.45 18.17 10.82
CA VAL A 9 18.95 19.24 9.99
C VAL A 9 20.05 20.28 9.77
N ALA A 10 20.32 20.59 8.52
CA ALA A 10 21.31 21.57 8.10
C ALA A 10 20.64 22.87 7.65
N GLY A 11 21.23 23.97 8.05
CA GLY A 11 20.93 25.31 7.59
C GLY A 11 22.13 25.96 6.89
N PHE A 12 21.90 27.16 6.35
CA PHE A 12 22.96 28.00 5.83
C PHE A 12 22.91 29.36 6.52
N GLU A 13 24.04 29.83 6.98
CA GLU A 13 24.18 31.18 7.51
C GLU A 13 25.03 32.05 6.59
N LYS A 14 24.76 33.33 6.65
CA LYS A 14 25.58 34.38 6.03
C LYS A 14 26.24 35.14 7.16
N VAL A 15 27.54 35.27 7.14
CA VAL A 15 28.30 36.04 8.10
C VAL A 15 28.64 37.41 7.49
N SER A 16 28.24 38.49 8.15
CA SER A 16 28.52 39.86 7.72
C SER A 16 29.06 40.66 8.87
N LEU A 17 29.97 41.63 8.59
CA LEU A 17 30.50 42.60 9.53
C LEU A 17 30.28 43.97 8.95
N PHE A 18 29.57 44.85 9.67
CA PHE A 18 29.25 46.19 9.23
C PHE A 18 28.69 46.28 7.79
N GLY A 19 27.87 45.34 7.40
CA GLY A 19 27.31 45.28 6.05
C GLY A 19 28.19 44.57 4.98
N LEU A 20 29.46 44.37 5.27
CA LEU A 20 30.36 43.58 4.40
C LEU A 20 30.14 42.09 4.61
N THR A 21 29.89 41.37 3.52
CA THR A 21 29.74 39.91 3.56
C THR A 21 31.13 39.27 3.73
N LEU A 22 31.41 38.66 4.89
CA LEU A 22 32.64 37.93 5.17
C LEU A 22 32.53 36.51 4.64
N VAL A 23 31.42 35.84 4.90
CA VAL A 23 31.14 34.48 4.41
C VAL A 23 29.73 34.48 3.83
N PRO A 24 29.59 34.32 2.51
CA PRO A 24 28.28 34.42 1.85
C PRO A 24 27.36 33.23 2.18
N ARG A 25 27.95 32.06 2.44
CA ARG A 25 27.20 30.86 2.75
C ARG A 25 28.04 29.86 3.54
N ARG A 26 27.70 29.61 4.80
CA ARG A 26 28.31 28.59 5.63
C ARG A 26 27.25 27.60 6.08
N LYS A 27 27.52 26.32 5.89
CA LYS A 27 26.62 25.24 6.33
C LYS A 27 26.79 25.04 7.85
N ILE A 28 25.66 25.03 8.54
CA ILE A 28 25.60 24.89 9.99
C ILE A 28 24.61 23.80 10.39
N ASN A 29 24.76 23.28 11.63
CA ASN A 29 23.73 22.47 12.26
C ASN A 29 22.59 23.40 12.71
N PHE A 30 21.41 23.19 12.16
CA PHE A 30 20.25 24.05 12.44
C PHE A 30 19.48 23.62 13.70
N GLY A 31 19.67 22.37 14.16
CA GLY A 31 18.97 21.80 15.30
C GLY A 31 18.96 22.68 16.55
N PRO A 32 20.13 23.18 17.04
CA PRO A 32 20.19 24.04 18.21
C PRO A 32 19.57 25.43 18.03
N ILE A 33 19.41 25.91 16.78
CA ILE A 33 18.87 27.24 16.46
C ILE A 33 17.36 27.21 16.55
N ASP A 34 16.73 26.19 15.93
CA ASP A 34 15.30 25.98 15.97
C ASP A 34 15.01 24.48 16.14
N PRO A 35 14.92 24.01 17.38
CA PRO A 35 14.64 22.60 17.67
C PRO A 35 13.25 22.15 17.19
N VAL A 36 12.25 23.05 17.18
CA VAL A 36 10.88 22.72 16.80
C VAL A 36 10.82 22.45 15.30
N LEU A 37 11.26 23.39 14.49
CA LEU A 37 11.31 23.22 13.04
C LEU A 37 12.23 22.06 12.64
N SER A 38 13.33 21.87 13.36
CA SER A 38 14.24 20.75 13.08
C SER A 38 13.60 19.41 13.38
N ARG A 39 12.75 19.31 14.40
CA ARG A 39 11.99 18.10 14.69
C ARG A 39 10.94 17.82 13.61
N GLU A 40 10.23 18.82 13.14
CA GLU A 40 9.29 18.70 12.03
C GLU A 40 10.00 18.17 10.77
N ILE A 41 11.13 18.77 10.39
CA ILE A 41 11.93 18.34 9.24
C ILE A 41 12.48 16.92 9.45
N PHE A 42 12.93 16.57 10.66
CA PHE A 42 13.40 15.23 10.97
C PHE A 42 12.30 14.17 10.79
N ILE A 43 11.12 14.41 11.34
CA ILE A 43 10.00 13.47 11.23
C ILE A 43 9.57 13.35 9.77
N SER A 44 9.34 14.47 9.08
CA SER A 44 8.88 14.47 7.68
C SER A 44 9.91 13.82 6.77
N SER A 45 11.12 14.37 6.70
CA SER A 45 12.10 13.92 5.70
C SER A 45 12.76 12.60 6.06
N ALA A 46 13.11 12.38 7.33
CA ALA A 46 13.78 11.14 7.70
C ALA A 46 12.81 9.97 7.86
N LEU A 47 11.71 10.15 8.63
CA LEU A 47 10.85 9.03 9.02
C LEU A 47 9.68 8.81 8.05
N VAL A 48 9.05 9.87 7.53
CA VAL A 48 7.91 9.79 6.60
C VAL A 48 8.40 9.53 5.18
N ASP A 49 9.28 10.39 4.65
CA ASP A 49 9.82 10.24 3.28
C ASP A 49 10.80 9.05 3.15
N GLY A 50 11.24 8.49 4.29
CA GLY A 50 12.13 7.34 4.30
C GLY A 50 13.61 7.68 4.03
N ASP A 51 13.99 8.97 4.08
CA ASP A 51 15.39 9.40 3.91
C ASP A 51 16.21 9.19 5.19
N PHE A 52 16.12 8.00 5.75
CA PHE A 52 16.69 7.58 7.02
C PHE A 52 17.42 6.27 6.88
N HIS A 53 18.57 6.14 7.56
CA HIS A 53 19.29 4.89 7.68
C HIS A 53 19.26 4.41 9.13
N SER A 54 18.53 3.33 9.36
CA SER A 54 18.54 2.66 10.65
C SER A 54 18.56 1.15 10.50
N ARG A 55 19.27 0.47 11.40
CA ARG A 55 19.24 -1.00 11.54
C ARG A 55 18.19 -1.46 12.54
N ALA A 56 17.41 -0.54 13.10
CA ALA A 56 16.38 -0.85 14.08
C ALA A 56 15.28 -1.72 13.45
N PRO A 57 14.83 -2.79 14.14
CA PRO A 57 13.85 -3.73 13.60
C PRO A 57 12.53 -3.07 13.23
N PHE A 58 12.06 -2.06 14.00
CA PHE A 58 10.82 -1.34 13.70
C PHE A 58 10.89 -0.65 12.32
N TRP A 59 12.06 -0.10 11.97
CA TRP A 59 12.24 0.63 10.72
C TRP A 59 12.02 -0.28 9.51
N ARG A 60 12.69 -1.44 9.52
CA ARG A 60 12.49 -2.45 8.46
C ARG A 60 11.05 -2.91 8.39
N HIS A 61 10.43 -3.25 9.52
CA HIS A 61 9.03 -3.64 9.60
C HIS A 61 8.09 -2.59 8.99
N ASN A 62 8.26 -1.31 9.36
CA ASN A 62 7.40 -0.24 8.83
C ASN A 62 7.60 -0.02 7.33
N GLN A 63 8.84 -0.10 6.83
CA GLN A 63 9.11 0.01 5.39
C GLN A 63 8.50 -1.16 4.60
N GLU A 64 8.63 -2.38 5.10
CA GLU A 64 8.00 -3.57 4.51
C GLU A 64 6.47 -3.45 4.50
N LEU A 65 5.89 -2.95 5.58
CA LEU A 65 4.44 -2.75 5.69
C LEU A 65 3.94 -1.65 4.74
N ILE A 66 4.62 -0.51 4.65
CA ILE A 66 4.29 0.56 3.69
C ILE A 66 4.40 0.05 2.26
N ALA A 67 5.45 -0.73 1.95
CA ALA A 67 5.62 -1.32 0.63
C ALA A 67 4.48 -2.31 0.30
N ALA A 68 4.04 -3.13 1.26
CA ALA A 68 2.93 -4.05 1.09
C ALA A 68 1.60 -3.32 0.82
N VAL A 69 1.33 -2.21 1.53
CA VAL A 69 0.12 -1.40 1.29
C VAL A 69 0.17 -0.71 -0.08
N ARG A 70 1.33 -0.20 -0.51
CA ARG A 70 1.51 0.37 -1.86
C ARG A 70 1.33 -0.68 -2.96
N ASP A 71 1.83 -1.88 -2.73
CA ASP A 71 1.63 -3.00 -3.64
C ASP A 71 0.12 -3.36 -3.74
N LEU A 72 -0.59 -3.35 -2.62
CA LEU A 72 -2.04 -3.55 -2.59
C LEU A 72 -2.79 -2.45 -3.35
N GLU A 73 -2.36 -1.18 -3.27
CA GLU A 73 -2.90 -0.10 -4.08
C GLU A 73 -2.75 -0.37 -5.58
N ALA A 74 -1.56 -0.80 -6.00
CA ALA A 74 -1.29 -1.14 -7.40
C ALA A 74 -2.17 -2.31 -7.86
N LYS A 75 -2.24 -3.38 -7.08
CA LYS A 75 -3.04 -4.59 -7.37
C LYS A 75 -4.54 -4.31 -7.44
N SER A 76 -5.04 -3.52 -6.52
CA SER A 76 -6.47 -3.17 -6.44
C SER A 76 -6.87 -2.05 -7.41
N ARG A 77 -5.92 -1.48 -8.15
CA ARG A 77 -6.13 -0.31 -9.03
C ARG A 77 -6.72 0.90 -8.29
N ARG A 78 -6.43 1.02 -7.01
CA ARG A 78 -6.85 2.10 -6.12
C ARG A 78 -5.65 2.92 -5.69
N ARG A 79 -5.84 4.23 -5.50
CA ARG A 79 -4.81 5.17 -5.00
C ARG A 79 -5.21 5.80 -3.66
N ASP A 80 -6.19 5.21 -3.00
CA ASP A 80 -6.82 5.74 -1.78
C ASP A 80 -6.75 4.75 -0.62
N ILE A 81 -5.85 3.77 -0.68
CA ILE A 81 -5.70 2.75 0.38
C ILE A 81 -4.72 3.23 1.44
N LEU A 82 -3.54 3.68 1.02
CA LEU A 82 -2.55 4.22 1.94
C LEU A 82 -3.03 5.55 2.50
N VAL A 83 -2.83 5.75 3.79
CA VAL A 83 -3.04 7.05 4.44
C VAL A 83 -2.05 8.07 3.89
N ASP A 84 -2.41 9.34 3.99
CA ASP A 84 -1.54 10.45 3.63
C ASP A 84 -0.32 10.57 4.58
N GLU A 85 0.67 11.31 4.12
CA GLU A 85 1.92 11.54 4.88
C GLU A 85 1.66 12.23 6.22
N GLU A 86 0.63 13.06 6.32
CA GLU A 86 0.24 13.74 7.56
C GLU A 86 -0.12 12.75 8.67
N ARG A 87 -0.79 11.67 8.33
CA ARG A 87 -1.16 10.63 9.29
C ARG A 87 0.04 9.82 9.75
N ILE A 88 0.97 9.53 8.84
CA ILE A 88 2.25 8.88 9.18
C ILE A 88 3.09 9.82 10.05
N TYR A 89 3.12 11.10 9.73
CA TYR A 89 3.77 12.13 10.54
C TYR A 89 3.19 12.14 11.97
N ALA A 90 1.86 12.23 12.09
CA ALA A 90 1.17 12.24 13.38
C ALA A 90 1.46 10.97 14.21
N PHE A 91 1.62 9.81 13.56
CA PHE A 91 1.99 8.57 14.24
C PHE A 91 3.33 8.70 14.97
N TYR A 92 4.35 9.26 14.32
CA TYR A 92 5.66 9.47 14.92
C TYR A 92 5.65 10.63 15.92
N ASP A 93 5.00 11.74 15.57
CA ASP A 93 4.94 12.94 16.40
C ASP A 93 4.35 12.68 17.78
N GLN A 94 3.26 11.91 17.86
CA GLN A 94 2.60 11.54 19.12
C GLN A 94 3.41 10.58 19.99
N ARG A 95 4.35 9.84 19.43
CA ARG A 95 5.12 8.78 20.13
C ARG A 95 6.53 9.21 20.52
N MET A 96 7.03 10.24 19.88
CA MET A 96 8.38 10.74 20.09
C MET A 96 8.40 11.96 20.99
N PRO A 97 9.35 12.07 21.95
CA PRO A 97 9.54 13.27 22.77
C PRO A 97 9.88 14.51 21.94
N ALA A 98 9.50 15.70 22.46
CA ALA A 98 9.68 16.97 21.76
C ALA A 98 11.15 17.34 21.47
N GLY A 99 12.12 16.85 22.24
CA GLY A 99 13.53 17.22 22.10
C GLY A 99 14.33 16.42 21.06
N ILE A 100 13.68 15.50 20.33
CA ILE A 100 14.37 14.63 19.37
C ILE A 100 14.24 15.21 17.96
N TYR A 101 15.36 15.68 17.40
CA TYR A 101 15.43 16.32 16.08
C TYR A 101 16.65 15.88 15.25
N ASN A 102 17.34 14.80 15.66
CA ASN A 102 18.47 14.24 14.94
C ASN A 102 18.60 12.73 15.18
N THR A 103 19.36 12.05 14.32
CA THR A 103 19.57 10.59 14.41
C THR A 103 20.24 10.14 15.71
N PRO A 104 21.32 10.76 16.21
CA PRO A 104 21.97 10.29 17.44
C PRO A 104 21.06 10.32 18.66
N GLU A 105 20.30 11.38 18.84
CA GLU A 105 19.34 11.51 19.95
C GLU A 105 18.19 10.52 19.80
N PHE A 106 17.69 10.36 18.58
CA PHE A 106 16.65 9.38 18.26
C PHE A 106 17.11 7.95 18.59
N GLU A 107 18.30 7.54 18.16
CA GLU A 107 18.81 6.19 18.44
C GLU A 107 19.06 5.94 19.92
N LYS A 108 19.56 6.96 20.64
CA LYS A 108 19.74 6.90 22.09
C LYS A 108 18.40 6.70 22.81
N TRP A 109 17.41 7.51 22.47
CA TRP A 109 16.06 7.40 23.01
C TRP A 109 15.43 6.06 22.66
N LEU A 110 15.54 5.62 21.40
CA LEU A 110 14.98 4.36 20.92
C LEU A 110 15.51 3.16 21.72
N LYS A 111 16.82 3.12 22.03
CA LYS A 111 17.40 2.07 22.86
C LYS A 111 16.77 2.03 24.26
N GLN A 112 16.50 3.19 24.85
CA GLN A 112 15.87 3.26 26.18
C GLN A 112 14.41 2.84 26.15
N VAL A 113 13.64 3.38 25.22
CA VAL A 113 12.20 3.11 25.15
C VAL A 113 11.90 1.68 24.70
N SER A 114 12.75 1.08 23.86
CA SER A 114 12.57 -0.30 23.40
C SER A 114 12.68 -1.34 24.53
N GLN A 115 13.31 -1.00 25.65
CA GLN A 115 13.37 -1.88 26.83
C GLN A 115 12.01 -1.96 27.55
N GLN A 116 11.27 -0.85 27.56
CA GLN A 116 9.98 -0.75 28.26
C GLN A 116 8.80 -0.98 27.29
N GLN A 117 8.91 -0.45 26.08
CA GLN A 117 7.88 -0.50 25.05
C GLN A 117 8.46 -0.93 23.69
N PRO A 118 8.78 -2.22 23.49
CA PRO A 118 9.50 -2.69 22.31
C PRO A 118 8.75 -2.49 21.00
N LYS A 119 7.42 -2.32 21.04
CA LYS A 119 6.57 -2.13 19.86
C LYS A 119 6.05 -0.71 19.68
N LEU A 120 6.55 0.29 20.42
CA LEU A 120 6.04 1.67 20.39
C LEU A 120 6.01 2.27 18.98
N LEU A 121 7.05 2.05 18.18
CA LEU A 121 7.19 2.59 16.82
C LEU A 121 6.84 1.61 15.71
N TYR A 122 6.31 0.43 16.03
CA TYR A 122 5.82 -0.51 15.02
C TYR A 122 4.43 -0.09 14.56
N MET A 123 4.29 0.18 13.27
CA MET A 123 3.01 0.44 12.63
C MET A 123 2.22 -0.85 12.44
N ARG A 124 0.92 -0.74 12.43
CA ARG A 124 -0.02 -1.80 12.04
C ARG A 124 -0.70 -1.39 10.74
N GLU A 125 -1.30 -2.32 10.04
CA GLU A 125 -2.09 -2.04 8.84
C GLU A 125 -3.15 -0.96 9.09
N ALA A 126 -3.83 -1.00 10.24
CA ALA A 126 -4.82 0.00 10.63
C ALA A 126 -4.24 1.43 10.79
N ASP A 127 -2.93 1.56 11.05
CA ASP A 127 -2.27 2.86 11.12
C ASP A 127 -1.95 3.42 9.73
N LEU A 128 -1.86 2.55 8.69
CA LEU A 128 -1.46 2.88 7.32
C LEU A 128 -2.60 2.83 6.30
N MET A 129 -3.70 2.15 6.60
CA MET A 129 -4.84 2.04 5.69
C MET A 129 -5.97 2.96 6.12
N ARG A 130 -6.63 3.59 5.14
CA ARG A 130 -7.87 4.35 5.39
C ARG A 130 -8.98 3.38 5.80
N GLU A 131 -9.89 3.82 6.68
CA GLU A 131 -10.99 2.98 7.20
C GLU A 131 -11.84 2.36 6.08
N GLU A 132 -12.08 3.12 5.01
CA GLU A 132 -12.85 2.67 3.85
C GLU A 132 -12.12 1.60 3.03
N ALA A 133 -10.80 1.54 3.14
CA ALA A 133 -9.94 0.59 2.45
C ALA A 133 -9.64 -0.69 3.26
N GLN A 134 -9.96 -0.73 4.54
CA GLN A 134 -9.72 -1.90 5.41
C GLN A 134 -10.46 -3.18 4.96
N ARG A 135 -11.43 -3.05 4.05
CA ARG A 135 -12.13 -4.18 3.43
C ARG A 135 -11.37 -4.82 2.27
N VAL A 136 -10.29 -4.18 1.81
CA VAL A 136 -9.43 -4.72 0.75
C VAL A 136 -8.38 -5.60 1.41
N SER A 137 -8.47 -6.90 1.21
CA SER A 137 -7.52 -7.85 1.79
C SER A 137 -6.52 -8.35 0.73
N VAL A 138 -5.33 -8.69 1.18
CA VAL A 138 -4.28 -9.29 0.35
C VAL A 138 -4.77 -10.60 -0.31
N GLU A 139 -5.67 -11.33 0.36
CA GLU A 139 -6.26 -12.57 -0.13
C GLU A 139 -7.10 -12.37 -1.41
N GLN A 140 -7.63 -11.17 -1.62
CA GLN A 140 -8.37 -10.82 -2.85
C GLN A 140 -7.45 -10.58 -4.05
N PHE A 141 -6.15 -10.42 -3.84
CA PHE A 141 -5.15 -10.12 -4.86
C PHE A 141 -3.95 -11.08 -4.74
N PRO A 142 -4.12 -12.36 -5.14
CA PRO A 142 -3.07 -13.36 -4.99
C PRO A 142 -1.85 -13.04 -5.84
N ASP A 143 -0.65 -13.36 -5.32
CA ASP A 143 0.62 -13.21 -6.04
C ASP A 143 0.91 -14.37 -6.99
N GLU A 144 0.21 -15.47 -6.83
CA GLU A 144 0.44 -16.69 -7.61
C GLU A 144 -0.87 -17.42 -7.90
N LEU A 145 -0.94 -18.04 -9.09
CA LEU A 145 -1.94 -19.06 -9.42
C LEU A 145 -1.34 -20.43 -9.15
N ARG A 146 -2.04 -21.27 -8.40
CA ARG A 146 -1.64 -22.67 -8.16
C ARG A 146 -2.36 -23.62 -9.11
N ILE A 147 -1.60 -24.47 -9.78
CA ILE A 147 -2.11 -25.55 -10.66
C ILE A 147 -1.40 -26.84 -10.26
N GLY A 148 -2.08 -27.69 -9.46
CA GLY A 148 -1.43 -28.82 -8.81
C GLY A 148 -0.29 -28.32 -7.90
N ASP A 149 0.91 -28.86 -8.09
CA ASP A 149 2.10 -28.48 -7.33
C ASP A 149 2.82 -27.23 -7.88
N MET A 150 2.38 -26.71 -9.01
CA MET A 150 3.02 -25.57 -9.66
C MET A 150 2.47 -24.24 -9.13
N ARG A 151 3.38 -23.27 -8.99
CA ARG A 151 3.08 -21.89 -8.65
C ARG A 151 3.44 -21.00 -9.82
N LEU A 152 2.45 -20.36 -10.39
CA LEU A 152 2.59 -19.45 -11.53
C LEU A 152 2.47 -18.02 -11.02
N PRO A 153 3.50 -17.18 -11.17
CA PRO A 153 3.47 -15.81 -10.65
C PRO A 153 2.48 -14.94 -11.43
N LEU A 154 1.81 -14.05 -10.69
CA LEU A 154 0.92 -13.02 -11.18
C LEU A 154 1.60 -11.67 -11.02
N GLU A 155 1.69 -10.93 -12.11
CA GLU A 155 2.22 -9.57 -12.15
C GLU A 155 1.07 -8.59 -12.35
N TYR A 156 1.01 -7.57 -11.49
CA TYR A 156 -0.02 -6.54 -11.53
C TYR A 156 0.59 -5.25 -12.04
N HIS A 157 0.03 -4.70 -13.12
CA HIS A 157 0.42 -3.42 -13.68
C HIS A 157 -0.77 -2.48 -13.68
N PHE A 158 -0.60 -1.32 -13.07
CA PHE A 158 -1.61 -0.27 -13.07
C PHE A 158 -1.09 0.96 -13.82
N ASP A 159 -1.21 0.90 -15.14
CA ASP A 159 -0.84 2.01 -16.03
C ASP A 159 -1.90 2.14 -17.15
N PRO A 160 -3.03 2.82 -16.84
CA PRO A 160 -4.15 2.95 -17.77
C PRO A 160 -3.72 3.51 -19.13
N GLY A 161 -4.01 2.76 -20.19
CA GLY A 161 -3.66 3.11 -21.56
C GLY A 161 -2.39 2.45 -22.09
N GLN A 162 -1.65 1.72 -21.29
CA GLN A 162 -0.55 0.88 -21.72
C GLN A 162 -1.02 -0.53 -22.07
N GLN A 163 -0.32 -1.20 -22.99
CA GLN A 163 -0.66 -2.57 -23.40
C GLN A 163 -0.49 -3.59 -22.27
N ALA A 164 0.39 -3.33 -21.32
CA ALA A 164 0.65 -4.17 -20.16
C ALA A 164 -0.27 -3.88 -18.96
N ASP A 165 -1.21 -2.92 -19.08
CA ASP A 165 -2.14 -2.60 -18.00
C ASP A 165 -3.05 -3.79 -17.67
N GLY A 166 -3.06 -4.20 -16.42
CA GLY A 166 -3.89 -5.32 -15.94
C GLY A 166 -3.10 -6.36 -15.13
N VAL A 167 -3.54 -7.61 -15.26
CA VAL A 167 -2.91 -8.75 -14.58
C VAL A 167 -2.28 -9.68 -15.61
N THR A 168 -1.00 -9.91 -15.48
CA THR A 168 -0.22 -10.81 -16.35
C THR A 168 0.12 -12.09 -15.61
N LEU A 169 -0.27 -13.23 -16.16
CA LEU A 169 0.13 -14.54 -15.67
C LEU A 169 1.35 -15.04 -16.48
N VAL A 170 2.43 -15.33 -15.79
CA VAL A 170 3.64 -15.90 -16.42
C VAL A 170 3.52 -17.42 -16.44
N VAL A 171 3.36 -17.98 -17.64
CA VAL A 171 3.13 -19.43 -17.84
C VAL A 171 4.29 -20.07 -18.62
N PRO A 172 4.98 -21.07 -18.07
CA PRO A 172 5.91 -21.89 -18.84
C PRO A 172 5.19 -22.65 -19.97
N CYS A 173 5.80 -22.71 -21.15
CA CYS A 173 5.17 -23.38 -22.31
C CYS A 173 4.78 -24.84 -22.05
N SER A 174 5.50 -25.53 -21.18
CA SER A 174 5.24 -26.93 -20.82
C SER A 174 3.89 -27.17 -20.13
N VAL A 175 3.32 -26.13 -19.54
CA VAL A 175 2.07 -26.22 -18.75
C VAL A 175 0.94 -25.34 -19.30
N LEU A 176 1.16 -24.72 -20.44
CA LEU A 176 0.20 -23.79 -21.05
C LEU A 176 -1.16 -24.46 -21.32
N ASN A 177 -1.17 -25.73 -21.68
CA ASN A 177 -2.39 -26.50 -21.92
C ASN A 177 -3.22 -26.82 -20.65
N GLN A 178 -2.66 -26.58 -19.47
CA GLN A 178 -3.35 -26.76 -18.19
C GLN A 178 -4.03 -25.46 -17.70
N VAL A 179 -3.72 -24.34 -18.35
CA VAL A 179 -4.32 -23.04 -18.06
C VAL A 179 -5.59 -22.89 -18.92
N THR A 180 -6.74 -23.00 -18.30
CA THR A 180 -8.03 -22.85 -18.99
C THR A 180 -8.54 -21.42 -18.88
N GLU A 181 -9.35 -20.98 -19.88
CA GLU A 181 -9.96 -19.66 -19.87
C GLU A 181 -10.83 -19.46 -18.62
N GLU A 182 -11.56 -20.48 -18.17
CA GLU A 182 -12.37 -20.41 -16.96
C GLU A 182 -11.56 -20.06 -15.73
N ARG A 183 -10.34 -20.63 -15.58
CA ARG A 183 -9.45 -20.29 -14.46
C ARG A 183 -8.97 -18.85 -14.50
N LEU A 184 -8.71 -18.33 -15.69
CA LEU A 184 -8.29 -16.93 -15.87
C LEU A 184 -9.42 -15.94 -15.60
N GLN A 185 -10.66 -16.30 -15.88
CA GLN A 185 -11.80 -15.42 -15.66
C GLN A 185 -12.02 -15.09 -14.18
N TRP A 186 -11.69 -15.99 -13.28
CA TRP A 186 -11.90 -15.87 -11.83
C TRP A 186 -10.60 -15.67 -11.03
N LEU A 187 -9.50 -15.37 -11.73
CA LEU A 187 -8.16 -15.38 -11.20
C LEU A 187 -7.94 -14.41 -10.02
N VAL A 188 -8.55 -13.22 -10.08
CA VAL A 188 -8.38 -12.16 -9.09
C VAL A 188 -9.74 -11.75 -8.51
N PRO A 189 -10.10 -12.27 -7.32
CA PRO A 189 -11.38 -11.98 -6.68
C PRO A 189 -11.64 -10.49 -6.47
N GLY A 190 -10.62 -9.73 -6.11
CA GLY A 190 -10.73 -8.30 -5.86
C GLY A 190 -11.12 -7.47 -7.09
N LEU A 191 -10.88 -7.97 -8.31
CA LEU A 191 -11.25 -7.27 -9.55
C LEU A 191 -12.63 -7.69 -10.09
N LEU A 192 -13.26 -8.71 -9.52
CA LEU A 192 -14.53 -9.23 -10.05
C LEU A 192 -15.65 -8.19 -10.01
N ARG A 193 -15.71 -7.38 -8.97
CA ARG A 193 -16.73 -6.34 -8.82
C ARG A 193 -16.67 -5.33 -9.96
N GLU A 194 -15.49 -4.81 -10.25
CA GLU A 194 -15.30 -3.84 -11.33
C GLU A 194 -15.55 -4.47 -12.70
N ARG A 195 -15.17 -5.72 -12.88
CA ARG A 195 -15.44 -6.48 -14.10
C ARG A 195 -16.94 -6.65 -14.32
N VAL A 196 -17.72 -7.02 -13.30
CA VAL A 196 -19.17 -7.12 -13.38
C VAL A 196 -19.79 -5.76 -13.69
N ILE A 197 -19.35 -4.68 -13.04
CA ILE A 197 -19.80 -3.32 -13.34
C ILE A 197 -19.50 -2.95 -14.80
N GLY A 198 -18.31 -3.27 -15.30
CA GLY A 198 -17.93 -3.05 -16.70
C GLY A 198 -18.84 -3.80 -17.68
N LEU A 199 -19.11 -5.07 -17.41
CA LEU A 199 -20.02 -5.89 -18.21
C LEU A 199 -21.45 -5.32 -18.21
N LEU A 200 -21.98 -4.93 -17.05
CA LEU A 200 -23.31 -4.31 -16.94
C LEU A 200 -23.40 -2.98 -17.70
N ARG A 201 -22.34 -2.17 -17.69
CA ARG A 201 -22.26 -0.92 -18.46
C ARG A 201 -22.23 -1.16 -19.96
N GLY A 202 -21.64 -2.26 -20.41
CA GLY A 202 -21.57 -2.68 -21.81
C GLY A 202 -22.89 -3.24 -22.37
N LEU A 203 -23.88 -3.55 -21.53
CA LEU A 203 -25.17 -4.05 -21.97
C LEU A 203 -25.94 -3.04 -22.85
N PRO A 204 -26.75 -3.53 -23.82
CA PRO A 204 -27.69 -2.70 -24.54
C PRO A 204 -28.60 -1.88 -23.61
N LYS A 205 -29.01 -0.66 -24.03
CA LYS A 205 -29.74 0.30 -23.19
C LYS A 205 -31.00 -0.29 -22.55
N SER A 206 -31.72 -1.18 -23.25
CA SER A 206 -32.90 -1.86 -22.75
C SER A 206 -32.61 -2.72 -21.51
N LEU A 207 -31.59 -3.55 -21.57
CA LEU A 207 -31.18 -4.44 -20.46
C LEU A 207 -30.49 -3.66 -19.32
N ARG A 208 -29.66 -2.68 -19.68
CA ARG A 208 -28.96 -1.86 -18.70
C ARG A 208 -29.88 -1.07 -17.77
N ARG A 209 -31.05 -0.64 -18.28
CA ARG A 209 -32.06 0.06 -17.47
C ARG A 209 -32.61 -0.79 -16.32
N ALA A 210 -32.70 -2.09 -16.49
CA ALA A 210 -33.15 -3.02 -15.47
C ALA A 210 -32.07 -3.23 -14.37
N CYS A 211 -30.81 -2.85 -14.64
CA CYS A 211 -29.67 -3.03 -13.73
C CYS A 211 -29.29 -1.74 -12.98
N VAL A 212 -30.16 -0.75 -12.90
CA VAL A 212 -29.90 0.51 -12.19
C VAL A 212 -30.45 0.44 -10.76
N PRO A 213 -29.62 0.78 -9.74
CA PRO A 213 -28.22 1.24 -9.77
C PRO A 213 -27.22 0.09 -10.09
N ILE A 214 -26.31 0.35 -11.04
CA ILE A 214 -25.36 -0.67 -11.50
C ILE A 214 -24.47 -1.23 -10.37
N PRO A 215 -23.91 -0.40 -9.46
CA PRO A 215 -23.09 -0.92 -8.37
C PRO A 215 -23.85 -1.89 -7.46
N ASP A 216 -25.09 -1.57 -7.09
CA ASP A 216 -25.92 -2.41 -6.20
C ASP A 216 -26.30 -3.72 -6.88
N THR A 217 -26.60 -3.67 -8.18
CA THR A 217 -26.87 -4.86 -9.00
C THR A 217 -25.62 -5.75 -9.09
N ALA A 218 -24.44 -5.16 -9.26
CA ALA A 218 -23.17 -5.91 -9.27
C ALA A 218 -22.93 -6.61 -7.93
N ASP A 219 -23.17 -5.92 -6.80
CA ASP A 219 -23.03 -6.49 -5.46
C ASP A 219 -24.04 -7.62 -5.21
N ALA A 220 -25.28 -7.49 -5.72
CA ALA A 220 -26.30 -8.53 -5.65
C ALA A 220 -25.91 -9.76 -6.48
N ILE A 221 -25.36 -9.57 -7.68
CA ILE A 221 -24.84 -10.64 -8.54
C ILE A 221 -23.72 -11.40 -7.84
N LEU A 222 -22.72 -10.69 -7.29
CA LEU A 222 -21.59 -11.31 -6.60
C LEU A 222 -22.02 -12.10 -5.37
N LYS A 223 -22.99 -11.58 -4.59
CA LYS A 223 -23.61 -12.33 -3.48
C LYS A 223 -24.34 -13.59 -3.97
N GLY A 224 -25.09 -13.49 -5.07
CA GLY A 224 -25.82 -14.61 -5.65
C GLY A 224 -24.93 -15.69 -6.25
N LEU A 225 -23.74 -15.33 -6.74
CA LEU A 225 -22.75 -16.28 -7.24
C LEU A 225 -22.06 -17.06 -6.09
N GLN A 226 -22.34 -16.72 -4.82
CA GLN A 226 -21.70 -17.35 -3.66
C GLN A 226 -20.19 -17.50 -3.91
N VAL A 227 -19.54 -16.43 -4.38
CA VAL A 227 -18.07 -16.38 -4.43
C VAL A 227 -17.63 -16.56 -3.00
N SER A 228 -17.47 -17.82 -2.61
CA SER A 228 -16.98 -18.23 -1.31
C SER A 228 -15.60 -17.61 -1.16
N GLU A 229 -15.33 -16.98 -0.04
CA GLU A 229 -14.00 -16.49 0.38
C GLU A 229 -12.97 -17.64 0.54
N ARG A 230 -13.29 -18.83 0.07
CA ARG A 230 -12.38 -19.96 0.09
C ARG A 230 -11.31 -19.79 -0.99
N PRO A 231 -10.04 -19.97 -0.62
CA PRO A 231 -8.96 -20.05 -1.61
C PRO A 231 -9.31 -21.11 -2.66
N LEU A 232 -8.87 -20.86 -3.91
CA LEU A 232 -8.96 -21.84 -4.99
C LEU A 232 -8.59 -23.23 -4.48
N ASP A 233 -9.52 -24.16 -4.60
CA ASP A 233 -9.25 -25.56 -4.27
C ASP A 233 -8.00 -26.03 -5.04
N ALA A 234 -6.96 -26.38 -4.32
CA ALA A 234 -5.65 -26.69 -4.87
C ALA A 234 -5.69 -27.88 -5.87
N GLU A 235 -6.69 -28.78 -5.73
CA GLU A 235 -6.82 -29.96 -6.60
C GLU A 235 -7.64 -29.68 -7.86
N THR A 236 -8.69 -28.86 -7.78
CA THR A 236 -9.62 -28.66 -8.91
C THR A 236 -9.43 -27.33 -9.62
N GLY A 237 -8.75 -26.37 -9.02
CA GLY A 237 -8.61 -25.01 -9.55
C GLY A 237 -9.94 -24.29 -9.74
N ARG A 238 -10.99 -24.75 -9.11
CA ARG A 238 -12.31 -24.15 -9.12
C ARG A 238 -12.53 -23.42 -7.80
N TRP A 239 -13.04 -22.21 -7.89
CA TRP A 239 -13.76 -21.62 -6.77
C TRP A 239 -14.92 -22.55 -6.46
N GLY A 240 -15.19 -22.83 -5.20
CA GLY A 240 -16.31 -23.68 -4.80
C GLY A 240 -17.66 -23.06 -5.18
N LEU A 241 -17.91 -22.94 -6.48
CA LEU A 241 -19.17 -22.53 -7.07
C LEU A 241 -20.11 -23.72 -7.01
N SER A 242 -20.90 -23.82 -5.97
CA SER A 242 -22.12 -24.60 -6.04
C SER A 242 -23.17 -23.73 -6.78
N ALA A 243 -23.07 -23.68 -8.09
CA ALA A 243 -24.11 -23.11 -8.94
C ALA A 243 -25.32 -24.06 -8.92
N ARG A 244 -26.21 -23.90 -7.97
CA ARG A 244 -27.62 -24.20 -8.22
C ARG A 244 -28.30 -22.89 -8.59
N PRO A 245 -28.76 -22.72 -9.84
CA PRO A 245 -29.64 -21.60 -10.16
C PRO A 245 -30.96 -21.85 -9.42
N THR A 246 -31.18 -21.18 -8.32
CA THR A 246 -32.53 -21.02 -7.78
C THR A 246 -33.29 -20.12 -8.73
N GLY A 247 -34.31 -20.71 -9.38
CA GLY A 247 -35.16 -20.22 -10.41
C GLY A 247 -35.38 -18.70 -10.49
N PHE A 248 -35.10 -18.18 -11.67
CA PHE A 248 -35.83 -17.03 -12.18
C PHE A 248 -37.23 -17.51 -12.49
N VAL A 249 -38.19 -17.16 -11.65
CA VAL A 249 -39.63 -17.20 -11.99
C VAL A 249 -39.91 -15.91 -12.78
N ALA A 250 -40.50 -16.09 -13.91
CA ALA A 250 -40.92 -15.08 -14.88
C ALA A 250 -41.85 -13.99 -14.31
#